data_12a1ca49a649f5f81caeb8855ec3e2ba
#
_entry.id   12a1ca49a649f5f81caeb8855ec3e2ba
#
_cell.length_a   1.000
_cell.length_b   1.000
_cell.length_c   1.000
_cell.angle_alpha   90.00
_cell.angle_beta   90.00
_cell.angle_gamma   90.00
#
_symmetry.space_group_name_H-M   'P 1'
#
loop_
_entity.id
_entity.type
_entity.pdbx_description
1 polymer ?
#
loop_
_entity_poly.entity_id
_entity_poly.type
_entity_poly.pdbx_seq_one_letter_code
_entity_poly.pdbx_strand_id
1 'polypeptide(L)'
;NDNLIEMSSRCLLIENGDRLTLVDTGMGNKQSDKFFSHYKRWGDFELTKSINEAGFSIDEVTDVFLTHLHFDHCGGASYINSKSGQNEVLFKNAHYWSNQKHWEWATNPNPREKASFLTENLSPIQKSGRLKFLEEKNRGFNYYGHLGFEVMFVNGHTEKQMIPKFRYKNKDIVYVADLIPTAGHIPLPYLMGYDVRPLVTMQEKSLFLRSAFKNGEYLFMEHDPYNEIVSLKNTEKGIRFDKSFKLSEL
;
A
#
# COMPACT_ATOMS: atom_id res chain seq x y z
N ASN A 1 -3.47 -13.35 -24.62
CA ASN A 1 -3.20 -12.83 -23.27
C ASN A 1 -2.76 -11.37 -23.24
N ASP A 2 -2.66 -10.67 -24.37
CA ASP A 2 -2.47 -9.21 -24.54
C ASP A 2 -1.46 -8.54 -23.57
N ASN A 3 -0.50 -9.31 -23.04
CA ASN A 3 0.47 -8.88 -22.02
C ASN A 3 -0.17 -8.34 -20.71
N LEU A 4 -1.36 -8.81 -20.37
CA LEU A 4 -2.06 -8.46 -19.14
C LEU A 4 -1.78 -9.51 -18.06
N ILE A 5 -1.69 -9.06 -16.81
CA ILE A 5 -1.67 -9.90 -15.62
C ILE A 5 -2.82 -9.49 -14.70
N GLU A 6 -3.32 -10.43 -13.93
CA GLU A 6 -4.28 -10.14 -12.87
C GLU A 6 -3.54 -9.55 -11.67
N MET A 7 -4.11 -8.48 -11.10
CA MET A 7 -3.61 -7.83 -9.88
C MET A 7 -4.77 -7.60 -8.93
N SER A 8 -4.52 -7.73 -7.64
CA SER A 8 -5.45 -7.35 -6.56
C SER A 8 -5.10 -5.98 -5.98
N SER A 9 -6.02 -5.39 -5.23
CA SER A 9 -5.76 -4.25 -4.35
C SER A 9 -6.17 -4.68 -2.94
N ARG A 10 -5.34 -5.51 -2.31
CA ARG A 10 -5.61 -6.09 -0.99
C ARG A 10 -5.19 -5.13 0.10
N CYS A 11 -6.14 -4.35 0.61
CA CYS A 11 -5.93 -3.50 1.78
C CYS A 11 -5.82 -4.33 3.06
N LEU A 12 -5.23 -3.76 4.11
CA LEU A 12 -5.07 -4.43 5.39
C LEU A 12 -5.65 -3.57 6.51
N LEU A 13 -6.53 -4.15 7.33
CA LEU A 13 -7.07 -3.53 8.53
C LEU A 13 -6.34 -4.07 9.77
N ILE A 14 -5.77 -3.17 10.58
CA ILE A 14 -4.99 -3.50 11.78
C ILE A 14 -5.71 -2.92 13.00
N GLU A 15 -6.19 -3.78 13.88
CA GLU A 15 -6.67 -3.40 15.20
C GLU A 15 -5.53 -3.46 16.21
N ASN A 16 -5.27 -2.36 16.92
CA ASN A 16 -4.25 -2.28 17.94
C ASN A 16 -4.68 -1.34 19.08
N GLY A 17 -5.23 -1.92 20.14
CA GLY A 17 -5.82 -1.17 21.25
C GLY A 17 -6.98 -0.28 20.77
N ASP A 18 -6.87 1.02 21.03
CA ASP A 18 -7.90 2.00 20.63
C ASP A 18 -7.78 2.46 19.16
N ARG A 19 -6.87 1.84 18.39
CA ARG A 19 -6.62 2.23 17.00
C ARG A 19 -7.08 1.16 16.03
N LEU A 20 -7.74 1.63 15.01
CA LEU A 20 -8.10 0.85 13.83
C LEU A 20 -7.44 1.50 12.62
N THR A 21 -6.35 0.92 12.15
CA THR A 21 -5.55 1.44 11.04
C THR A 21 -5.83 0.68 9.76
N LEU A 22 -6.24 1.39 8.72
CA LEU A 22 -6.37 0.85 7.36
C LEU A 22 -5.11 1.17 6.57
N VAL A 23 -4.43 0.15 6.06
CA VAL A 23 -3.28 0.29 5.16
C VAL A 23 -3.78 0.20 3.73
N ASP A 24 -3.60 1.29 2.98
CA ASP A 24 -4.09 1.54 1.63
C ASP A 24 -5.61 1.41 1.46
N THR A 25 -6.13 1.84 0.33
CA THR A 25 -7.58 1.97 0.12
C THR A 25 -8.06 1.50 -1.26
N GLY A 26 -7.17 0.95 -2.07
CA GLY A 26 -7.48 0.55 -3.44
C GLY A 26 -7.80 1.73 -4.37
N MET A 27 -8.28 1.40 -5.57
CA MET A 27 -8.61 2.39 -6.62
C MET A 27 -9.83 3.26 -6.30
N GLY A 28 -10.74 2.79 -5.43
CA GLY A 28 -12.05 3.40 -5.28
C GLY A 28 -12.94 3.24 -6.51
N ASN A 29 -14.01 4.06 -6.57
CA ASN A 29 -15.03 3.95 -7.61
C ASN A 29 -15.45 5.30 -8.23
N LYS A 30 -14.71 6.38 -7.95
CA LYS A 30 -15.10 7.73 -8.37
C LYS A 30 -14.61 8.15 -9.75
N GLN A 31 -13.67 7.39 -10.34
CA GLN A 31 -13.14 7.68 -11.67
C GLN A 31 -14.16 7.28 -12.77
N SER A 32 -13.99 7.84 -13.96
CA SER A 32 -14.86 7.54 -15.09
C SER A 32 -14.68 6.09 -15.58
N ASP A 33 -15.72 5.55 -16.26
CA ASP A 33 -15.65 4.24 -16.92
C ASP A 33 -14.50 4.18 -17.93
N LYS A 34 -14.22 5.29 -18.62
CA LYS A 34 -13.07 5.40 -19.52
C LYS A 34 -11.75 5.19 -18.79
N PHE A 35 -11.59 5.76 -17.59
CA PHE A 35 -10.40 5.55 -16.77
C PHE A 35 -10.27 4.08 -16.38
N PHE A 36 -11.32 3.49 -15.81
CA PHE A 36 -11.29 2.09 -15.37
C PHE A 36 -11.14 1.09 -16.52
N SER A 37 -11.58 1.42 -17.74
CA SER A 37 -11.40 0.55 -18.91
C SER A 37 -9.94 0.30 -19.29
N HIS A 38 -9.02 1.23 -18.94
CA HIS A 38 -7.58 1.04 -19.16
C HIS A 38 -6.99 -0.05 -18.28
N TYR A 39 -7.57 -0.27 -17.08
CA TYR A 39 -7.11 -1.24 -16.09
C TYR A 39 -7.90 -2.54 -16.15
N LYS A 40 -8.93 -2.64 -17.00
CA LYS A 40 -9.82 -3.81 -17.13
C LYS A 40 -10.26 -4.33 -15.75
N ARG A 41 -10.68 -3.38 -14.90
CA ARG A 41 -11.10 -3.67 -13.53
C ARG A 41 -12.18 -4.76 -13.50
N TRP A 42 -12.00 -5.74 -12.63
CA TRP A 42 -12.97 -6.79 -12.36
C TRP A 42 -13.39 -6.74 -10.89
N GLY A 43 -14.61 -7.21 -10.60
CA GLY A 43 -15.22 -7.06 -9.28
C GLY A 43 -15.64 -5.62 -9.00
N ASP A 44 -16.21 -5.41 -7.83
CA ASP A 44 -16.68 -4.11 -7.35
C ASP A 44 -15.73 -3.56 -6.27
N PHE A 45 -15.75 -2.23 -6.06
CA PHE A 45 -15.08 -1.62 -4.93
C PHE A 45 -15.93 -1.88 -3.68
N GLU A 46 -15.46 -2.79 -2.83
CA GLU A 46 -16.20 -3.26 -1.67
C GLU A 46 -15.51 -2.94 -0.33
N LEU A 47 -14.64 -1.93 -0.27
CA LEU A 47 -13.86 -1.62 0.93
C LEU A 47 -14.75 -1.41 2.17
N THR A 48 -15.83 -0.63 2.04
CA THR A 48 -16.79 -0.40 3.13
C THR A 48 -17.47 -1.69 3.57
N LYS A 49 -17.87 -2.53 2.61
CA LYS A 49 -18.49 -3.83 2.90
C LYS A 49 -17.51 -4.76 3.61
N SER A 50 -16.27 -4.84 3.12
CA SER A 50 -15.23 -5.67 3.73
C SER A 50 -14.90 -5.25 5.16
N ILE A 51 -14.86 -3.94 5.46
CA ILE A 51 -14.69 -3.41 6.81
C ILE A 51 -15.87 -3.83 7.70
N ASN A 52 -17.11 -3.72 7.19
CA ASN A 52 -18.31 -4.13 7.93
C ASN A 52 -18.34 -5.64 8.19
N GLU A 53 -17.96 -6.45 7.21
CA GLU A 53 -17.87 -7.91 7.35
C GLU A 53 -16.78 -8.33 8.37
N ALA A 54 -15.74 -7.51 8.55
CA ALA A 54 -14.74 -7.67 9.61
C ALA A 54 -15.25 -7.24 11.00
N GLY A 55 -16.49 -6.73 11.11
CA GLY A 55 -17.11 -6.33 12.36
C GLY A 55 -16.90 -4.87 12.75
N PHE A 56 -16.38 -4.04 11.85
CA PHE A 56 -16.13 -2.61 12.07
C PHE A 56 -16.94 -1.74 11.12
N SER A 57 -17.10 -0.47 11.46
CA SER A 57 -17.62 0.55 10.56
C SER A 57 -16.49 1.46 10.04
N ILE A 58 -16.74 2.15 8.93
CA ILE A 58 -15.78 3.15 8.41
C ILE A 58 -15.57 4.31 9.38
N ASP A 59 -16.53 4.60 10.27
CA ASP A 59 -16.44 5.67 11.27
C ASP A 59 -15.52 5.29 12.44
N GLU A 60 -15.24 4.01 12.64
CA GLU A 60 -14.32 3.49 13.66
C GLU A 60 -12.86 3.52 13.19
N VAL A 61 -12.60 3.66 11.89
CA VAL A 61 -11.24 3.78 11.37
C VAL A 61 -10.61 5.07 11.89
N THR A 62 -9.55 4.91 12.69
CA THR A 62 -8.83 6.03 13.32
C THR A 62 -7.68 6.55 12.48
N ASP A 63 -7.13 5.69 11.63
CA ASP A 63 -5.96 5.97 10.82
C ASP A 63 -6.07 5.32 9.44
N VAL A 64 -5.76 6.07 8.39
CA VAL A 64 -5.57 5.58 7.03
C VAL A 64 -4.09 5.78 6.70
N PHE A 65 -3.34 4.69 6.64
CA PHE A 65 -1.92 4.69 6.31
C PHE A 65 -1.76 4.45 4.81
N LEU A 66 -1.33 5.46 4.08
CA LEU A 66 -1.12 5.38 2.64
C LEU A 66 0.35 5.07 2.37
N THR A 67 0.63 3.87 1.87
CA THR A 67 2.01 3.46 1.54
C THR A 67 2.62 4.43 0.55
N HIS A 68 1.85 4.83 -0.44
CA HIS A 68 2.12 5.92 -1.37
C HIS A 68 0.81 6.43 -2.00
N LEU A 69 0.90 7.41 -2.88
CA LEU A 69 -0.26 8.17 -3.33
C LEU A 69 -0.67 7.88 -4.78
N HIS A 70 -0.23 6.75 -5.37
CA HIS A 70 -0.77 6.32 -6.64
C HIS A 70 -2.26 5.99 -6.50
N PHE A 71 -3.01 6.12 -7.60
CA PHE A 71 -4.47 6.06 -7.59
C PHE A 71 -5.04 4.74 -7.08
N ASP A 72 -4.31 3.65 -7.20
CA ASP A 72 -4.71 2.31 -6.79
C ASP A 72 -4.42 2.00 -5.32
N HIS A 73 -3.71 2.89 -4.61
CA HIS A 73 -3.45 2.83 -3.17
C HIS A 73 -4.29 3.85 -2.39
N CYS A 74 -4.47 5.05 -2.93
CA CYS A 74 -5.18 6.13 -2.22
C CYS A 74 -6.57 6.44 -2.80
N GLY A 75 -6.98 5.78 -3.88
CA GLY A 75 -8.22 6.10 -4.59
C GLY A 75 -9.48 5.94 -3.75
N GLY A 76 -9.55 4.89 -2.93
CA GLY A 76 -10.69 4.64 -2.04
C GLY A 76 -10.72 5.50 -0.77
N ALA A 77 -9.65 6.30 -0.51
CA ALA A 77 -9.63 7.23 0.62
C ALA A 77 -10.65 8.37 0.51
N SER A 78 -11.20 8.59 -0.69
CA SER A 78 -12.19 9.62 -0.96
C SER A 78 -13.27 9.13 -1.93
N TYR A 79 -14.42 9.79 -1.93
CA TYR A 79 -15.59 9.47 -2.74
C TYR A 79 -16.26 10.75 -3.27
N ILE A 80 -17.13 10.60 -4.25
CA ILE A 80 -18.00 11.71 -4.69
C ILE A 80 -19.26 11.71 -3.84
N ASN A 81 -19.49 12.78 -3.08
CA ASN A 81 -20.72 12.96 -2.35
C ASN A 81 -21.87 13.25 -3.33
N SER A 82 -22.86 12.36 -3.39
CA SER A 82 -23.97 12.44 -4.35
C SER A 82 -24.87 13.68 -4.17
N LYS A 83 -24.87 14.29 -2.97
CA LYS A 83 -25.67 15.48 -2.68
C LYS A 83 -24.98 16.78 -3.10
N SER A 84 -23.66 16.87 -2.85
CA SER A 84 -22.87 18.07 -3.14
C SER A 84 -22.14 18.01 -4.50
N GLY A 85 -21.97 16.81 -5.06
CA GLY A 85 -21.14 16.57 -6.22
C GLY A 85 -19.62 16.76 -5.97
N GLN A 86 -19.22 16.95 -4.70
CA GLN A 86 -17.84 17.21 -4.34
C GLN A 86 -17.12 15.93 -3.89
N ASN A 87 -15.80 15.90 -4.08
CA ASN A 87 -14.97 14.86 -3.51
C ASN A 87 -14.76 15.12 -2.02
N GLU A 88 -15.08 14.13 -1.20
CA GLU A 88 -14.93 14.15 0.25
C GLU A 88 -14.11 12.94 0.70
N VAL A 89 -13.48 13.01 1.87
CA VAL A 89 -12.81 11.86 2.48
C VAL A 89 -13.83 10.83 2.94
N LEU A 90 -13.54 9.55 2.71
CA LEU A 90 -14.41 8.44 3.12
C LEU A 90 -14.35 8.23 4.64
N PHE A 91 -13.18 8.24 5.23
CA PHE A 91 -12.95 7.98 6.65
C PHE A 91 -12.87 9.31 7.42
N LYS A 92 -14.04 9.85 7.80
CA LYS A 92 -14.16 11.21 8.35
C LYS A 92 -13.49 11.40 9.71
N ASN A 93 -13.32 10.31 10.47
CA ASN A 93 -12.72 10.33 11.80
C ASN A 93 -11.22 10.02 11.78
N ALA A 94 -10.70 9.50 10.66
CA ALA A 94 -9.32 9.04 10.54
C ALA A 94 -8.31 10.18 10.32
N HIS A 95 -7.08 10.00 10.81
CA HIS A 95 -5.93 10.70 10.30
C HIS A 95 -5.40 9.99 9.05
N TYR A 96 -4.99 10.77 8.05
CA TYR A 96 -4.39 10.25 6.81
C TYR A 96 -2.88 10.41 6.88
N TRP A 97 -2.16 9.29 6.88
CA TRP A 97 -0.71 9.27 7.04
C TRP A 97 0.00 9.16 5.69
N SER A 98 0.90 10.08 5.46
CA SER A 98 1.87 10.09 4.37
C SER A 98 3.21 10.60 4.91
N ASN A 99 4.10 11.06 4.06
CA ASN A 99 5.27 11.84 4.45
C ASN A 99 5.42 13.07 3.58
N GLN A 100 6.09 14.10 4.10
CA GLN A 100 6.20 15.41 3.45
C GLN A 100 6.80 15.31 2.04
N LYS A 101 7.89 14.56 1.88
CA LYS A 101 8.58 14.43 0.59
C LYS A 101 7.73 13.74 -0.46
N HIS A 102 7.03 12.66 -0.06
CA HIS A 102 6.13 11.96 -0.97
C HIS A 102 4.92 12.82 -1.34
N TRP A 103 4.37 13.57 -0.39
CA TRP A 103 3.27 14.49 -0.64
C TRP A 103 3.63 15.58 -1.64
N GLU A 104 4.79 16.22 -1.46
CA GLU A 104 5.32 17.22 -2.39
C GLU A 104 5.57 16.64 -3.78
N TRP A 105 6.10 15.41 -3.84
CA TRP A 105 6.30 14.67 -5.09
C TRP A 105 4.97 14.38 -5.80
N ALA A 106 3.96 13.92 -5.09
CA ALA A 106 2.65 13.56 -5.63
C ALA A 106 1.83 14.78 -6.09
N THR A 107 1.97 15.92 -5.41
CA THR A 107 1.28 17.17 -5.77
C THR A 107 1.99 17.96 -6.87
N ASN A 108 3.26 17.68 -7.14
CA ASN A 108 4.05 18.25 -8.22
C ASN A 108 4.70 17.14 -9.06
N PRO A 109 3.91 16.25 -9.67
CA PRO A 109 4.41 15.04 -10.26
C PRO A 109 5.26 15.30 -11.51
N ASN A 110 6.30 14.50 -11.67
CA ASN A 110 7.05 14.44 -12.91
C ASN A 110 6.19 13.84 -14.06
N PRO A 111 6.55 14.05 -15.33
CA PRO A 111 5.75 13.59 -16.47
C PRO A 111 5.53 12.07 -16.53
N ARG A 112 6.41 11.26 -15.94
CA ARG A 112 6.30 9.80 -15.93
C ARG A 112 5.20 9.31 -14.99
N GLU A 113 5.03 9.95 -13.83
CA GLU A 113 4.08 9.54 -12.79
C GLU A 113 2.79 10.37 -12.76
N LYS A 114 2.72 11.43 -13.55
CA LYS A 114 1.57 12.35 -13.52
C LYS A 114 0.21 11.63 -13.66
N ALA A 115 0.16 10.57 -14.46
CA ALA A 115 -1.06 9.78 -14.66
C ALA A 115 -1.44 8.92 -13.42
N SER A 116 -0.51 8.68 -12.51
CA SER A 116 -0.72 7.89 -11.30
C SER A 116 -1.17 8.74 -10.11
N PHE A 117 -0.89 10.05 -10.10
CA PHE A 117 -1.27 10.97 -9.03
C PHE A 117 -2.48 11.81 -9.43
N LEU A 118 -3.64 11.45 -8.90
CA LEU A 118 -4.89 12.10 -9.25
C LEU A 118 -5.27 13.15 -8.20
N THR A 119 -5.42 14.40 -8.62
CA THR A 119 -5.76 15.54 -7.74
C THR A 119 -7.05 15.29 -6.95
N GLU A 120 -8.02 14.63 -7.57
CA GLU A 120 -9.31 14.26 -6.95
C GLU A 120 -9.18 13.25 -5.82
N ASN A 121 -8.06 12.51 -5.74
CA ASN A 121 -7.74 11.65 -4.61
C ASN A 121 -7.07 12.45 -3.47
N LEU A 122 -6.16 13.35 -3.82
CA LEU A 122 -5.29 14.06 -2.88
C LEU A 122 -5.98 15.29 -2.24
N SER A 123 -6.71 16.06 -3.05
CA SER A 123 -7.35 17.30 -2.60
C SER A 123 -8.31 17.11 -1.42
N PRO A 124 -9.19 16.07 -1.37
CA PRO A 124 -10.05 15.84 -0.22
C PRO A 124 -9.27 15.56 1.07
N ILE A 125 -8.19 14.77 0.97
CA ILE A 125 -7.33 14.45 2.10
C ILE A 125 -6.70 15.72 2.66
N GLN A 126 -6.16 16.59 1.81
CA GLN A 126 -5.58 17.86 2.23
C GLN A 126 -6.63 18.77 2.88
N LYS A 127 -7.79 18.92 2.23
CA LYS A 127 -8.88 19.80 2.71
C LYS A 127 -9.52 19.32 4.00
N SER A 128 -9.43 18.03 4.33
CA SER A 128 -9.98 17.47 5.57
C SER A 128 -9.30 18.01 6.84
N GLY A 129 -8.10 18.57 6.73
CA GLY A 129 -7.27 18.98 7.87
C GLY A 129 -6.73 17.82 8.69
N ARG A 130 -6.90 16.57 8.22
CA ARG A 130 -6.52 15.34 8.94
C ARG A 130 -5.26 14.68 8.37
N LEU A 131 -4.63 15.28 7.37
CA LEU A 131 -3.36 14.83 6.82
C LEU A 131 -2.25 14.97 7.87
N LYS A 132 -1.47 13.91 8.04
CA LYS A 132 -0.32 13.83 8.95
C LYS A 132 0.88 13.28 8.20
N PHE A 133 2.07 13.71 8.61
CA PHE A 133 3.31 13.26 8.00
C PHE A 133 4.18 12.49 8.99
N LEU A 134 4.69 11.36 8.52
CA LEU A 134 5.76 10.62 9.20
C LEU A 134 7.12 11.14 8.73
N GLU A 135 8.03 11.28 9.68
CA GLU A 135 9.42 11.64 9.40
C GLU A 135 10.29 10.38 9.37
N GLU A 136 11.10 10.22 8.33
CA GLU A 136 12.14 9.19 8.30
C GLU A 136 13.24 9.55 9.30
N LYS A 137 13.39 8.76 10.36
CA LYS A 137 14.38 9.00 11.41
C LYS A 137 15.75 8.42 11.03
N ASN A 138 15.76 7.19 10.54
CA ASN A 138 16.96 6.45 10.16
C ASN A 138 16.68 5.54 8.94
N ARG A 139 17.72 5.07 8.27
CA ARG A 139 17.58 4.04 7.23
C ARG A 139 17.05 2.74 7.84
N GLY A 140 16.19 2.04 7.09
CA GLY A 140 15.54 0.82 7.53
C GLY A 140 14.26 1.08 8.32
N PHE A 141 13.83 0.09 9.09
CA PHE A 141 12.58 0.17 9.86
C PHE A 141 12.73 1.07 11.08
N ASN A 142 11.79 1.99 11.25
CA ASN A 142 11.68 2.91 12.38
C ASN A 142 10.34 2.72 13.07
N TYR A 143 10.32 2.54 14.39
CA TYR A 143 9.10 2.38 15.16
C TYR A 143 8.38 3.72 15.38
N TYR A 144 7.06 3.72 15.13
CA TYR A 144 6.16 4.85 15.35
C TYR A 144 5.11 4.48 16.41
N GLY A 145 5.35 4.83 17.65
CA GLY A 145 4.52 4.43 18.80
C GLY A 145 3.05 4.81 18.69
N HIS A 146 2.74 5.92 18.02
CA HIS A 146 1.37 6.35 17.78
C HIS A 146 0.63 5.51 16.72
N LEU A 147 1.33 4.75 15.89
CA LEU A 147 0.75 3.76 14.96
C LEU A 147 0.86 2.33 15.50
N GLY A 148 1.82 2.08 16.41
CA GLY A 148 2.06 0.76 16.99
C GLY A 148 2.84 -0.19 16.09
N PHE A 149 3.46 0.29 15.02
CA PHE A 149 4.25 -0.51 14.09
C PHE A 149 5.48 0.25 13.54
N GLU A 150 6.35 -0.48 12.84
CA GLU A 150 7.55 0.07 12.20
C GLU A 150 7.26 0.45 10.75
N VAL A 151 7.98 1.44 10.23
CA VAL A 151 7.91 1.86 8.82
C VAL A 151 9.32 2.05 8.26
N MET A 152 9.54 1.51 7.07
CA MET A 152 10.73 1.75 6.24
C MET A 152 10.35 2.60 5.03
N PHE A 153 11.25 3.48 4.60
CA PHE A 153 11.06 4.34 3.42
C PHE A 153 11.93 3.85 2.27
N VAL A 154 11.31 3.72 1.09
CA VAL A 154 11.97 3.31 -0.15
C VAL A 154 11.70 4.33 -1.27
N ASN A 155 12.54 4.35 -2.30
CA ASN A 155 12.55 5.43 -3.30
C ASN A 155 12.53 4.92 -4.74
N GLY A 156 12.57 3.61 -4.94
CA GLY A 156 12.73 3.05 -6.27
C GLY A 156 11.46 3.11 -7.11
N HIS A 157 10.35 2.60 -6.59
CA HIS A 157 9.03 2.62 -7.23
C HIS A 157 8.53 4.06 -7.38
N THR A 158 8.45 4.79 -6.29
CA THR A 158 8.17 6.23 -6.23
C THR A 158 8.94 6.87 -5.09
N GLU A 159 8.95 8.20 -5.00
CA GLU A 159 9.67 8.91 -3.94
C GLU A 159 9.06 8.62 -2.57
N LYS A 160 9.88 8.10 -1.63
CA LYS A 160 9.49 7.90 -0.22
C LYS A 160 8.22 7.05 -0.01
N GLN A 161 8.05 5.98 -0.81
CA GLN A 161 7.06 4.97 -0.49
C GLN A 161 7.31 4.40 0.90
N MET A 162 6.27 4.20 1.69
CA MET A 162 6.31 3.70 3.06
C MET A 162 5.94 2.22 3.12
N ILE A 163 6.80 1.42 3.74
CA ILE A 163 6.63 -0.03 3.89
C ILE A 163 6.39 -0.31 5.38
N PRO A 164 5.15 -0.60 5.82
CA PRO A 164 4.86 -0.90 7.22
C PRO A 164 5.20 -2.35 7.57
N LYS A 165 5.72 -2.54 8.79
CA LYS A 165 5.98 -3.84 9.41
C LYS A 165 5.31 -3.90 10.77
N PHE A 166 4.53 -4.92 10.99
CA PHE A 166 3.74 -5.12 12.21
C PHE A 166 3.85 -6.56 12.72
N ARG A 167 3.51 -6.74 13.98
CA ARG A 167 3.55 -8.05 14.62
C ARG A 167 2.14 -8.62 14.74
N TYR A 168 1.97 -9.87 14.29
CA TYR A 168 0.73 -10.62 14.39
C TYR A 168 1.02 -12.03 14.85
N LYS A 169 0.39 -12.48 15.96
CA LYS A 169 0.57 -13.83 16.55
C LYS A 169 2.04 -14.28 16.64
N ASN A 170 2.91 -13.42 17.15
CA ASN A 170 4.36 -13.65 17.26
C ASN A 170 5.13 -13.77 15.92
N LYS A 171 4.56 -13.35 14.81
CA LYS A 171 5.21 -13.26 13.51
C LYS A 171 5.34 -11.81 13.08
N ASP A 172 6.46 -11.47 12.47
CA ASP A 172 6.69 -10.17 11.88
C ASP A 172 6.22 -10.21 10.42
N ILE A 173 5.28 -9.36 10.08
CA ILE A 173 4.67 -9.27 8.74
C ILE A 173 5.00 -7.91 8.16
N VAL A 174 5.50 -7.90 6.93
CA VAL A 174 5.79 -6.68 6.17
C VAL A 174 4.80 -6.54 5.04
N TYR A 175 4.06 -5.46 5.01
CA TYR A 175 3.21 -5.08 3.89
C TYR A 175 4.11 -4.46 2.83
N VAL A 176 4.43 -5.21 1.78
CA VAL A 176 5.52 -4.84 0.86
C VAL A 176 5.11 -3.89 -0.26
N ALA A 177 3.80 -3.62 -0.40
CA ALA A 177 3.26 -2.70 -1.41
C ALA A 177 3.98 -2.86 -2.77
N ASP A 178 4.42 -1.78 -3.38
CA ASP A 178 5.05 -1.78 -4.70
C ASP A 178 6.58 -1.92 -4.69
N LEU A 179 7.17 -2.14 -3.49
CA LEU A 179 8.54 -2.65 -3.46
C LEU A 179 8.63 -4.07 -4.03
N ILE A 180 7.60 -4.91 -3.75
CA ILE A 180 7.45 -6.28 -4.27
C ILE A 180 5.95 -6.54 -4.49
N PRO A 181 5.37 -6.10 -5.62
CA PRO A 181 3.91 -6.12 -5.78
C PRO A 181 3.30 -7.53 -5.84
N THR A 182 4.02 -8.51 -6.37
CA THR A 182 3.55 -9.92 -6.42
C THR A 182 4.69 -10.89 -6.09
N ALA A 183 4.37 -12.13 -5.76
CA ALA A 183 5.35 -13.19 -5.54
C ALA A 183 6.28 -13.40 -6.75
N GLY A 184 5.78 -13.13 -7.96
CA GLY A 184 6.58 -13.14 -9.19
C GLY A 184 7.69 -12.10 -9.22
N HIS A 185 7.60 -11.03 -8.43
CA HIS A 185 8.60 -9.97 -8.30
C HIS A 185 9.62 -10.21 -7.17
N ILE A 186 9.53 -11.31 -6.42
CA ILE A 186 10.54 -11.66 -5.41
C ILE A 186 11.92 -11.87 -6.03
N PRO A 187 12.10 -12.57 -7.17
CA PRO A 187 13.41 -12.67 -7.80
C PRO A 187 13.97 -11.28 -8.14
N LEU A 188 15.25 -11.06 -7.79
CA LEU A 188 15.84 -9.72 -7.79
C LEU A 188 15.74 -8.97 -9.13
N PRO A 189 15.94 -9.60 -10.31
CA PRO A 189 15.86 -8.88 -11.59
C PRO A 189 14.45 -8.48 -12.03
N TYR A 190 13.40 -9.04 -11.41
CA TYR A 190 12.01 -8.77 -11.81
C TYR A 190 11.49 -7.53 -11.09
N LEU A 191 11.30 -6.47 -11.86
CA LEU A 191 10.88 -5.13 -11.43
C LEU A 191 9.65 -4.71 -12.23
N MET A 192 8.90 -3.75 -11.71
CA MET A 192 7.77 -3.18 -12.43
C MET A 192 8.25 -2.25 -13.55
N GLY A 193 7.60 -2.32 -14.71
CA GLY A 193 7.92 -1.46 -15.85
C GLY A 193 7.70 0.03 -15.61
N TYR A 194 6.93 0.36 -14.59
CA TYR A 194 6.61 1.74 -14.19
C TYR A 194 7.37 2.21 -12.94
N ASP A 195 8.32 1.45 -12.41
CA ASP A 195 9.23 1.98 -11.39
C ASP A 195 9.95 3.22 -11.91
N VAL A 196 9.99 4.27 -11.08
CA VAL A 196 10.64 5.53 -11.47
C VAL A 196 12.16 5.37 -11.53
N ARG A 197 12.71 4.58 -10.59
CA ARG A 197 14.14 4.31 -10.47
C ARG A 197 14.37 2.79 -10.30
N PRO A 198 14.22 2.00 -11.38
CA PRO A 198 14.24 0.53 -11.28
C PRO A 198 15.54 -0.03 -10.68
N LEU A 199 16.68 0.59 -10.91
CA LEU A 199 17.95 0.15 -10.29
C LEU A 199 17.99 0.45 -8.79
N VAL A 200 17.32 1.51 -8.33
CA VAL A 200 17.16 1.81 -6.90
C VAL A 200 16.20 0.78 -6.28
N THR A 201 15.05 0.49 -6.92
CA THR A 201 14.14 -0.59 -6.47
C THR A 201 14.89 -1.89 -6.30
N MET A 202 15.75 -2.27 -7.27
CA MET A 202 16.52 -3.51 -7.23
C MET A 202 17.48 -3.53 -6.02
N GLN A 203 18.16 -2.42 -5.72
CA GLN A 203 19.06 -2.31 -4.57
C GLN A 203 18.28 -2.40 -3.24
N GLU A 204 17.19 -1.63 -3.10
CA GLU A 204 16.33 -1.62 -1.90
C GLU A 204 15.72 -3.00 -1.66
N LYS A 205 15.17 -3.62 -2.70
CA LYS A 205 14.64 -4.99 -2.66
C LYS A 205 15.69 -6.01 -2.27
N SER A 206 16.94 -5.89 -2.78
CA SER A 206 18.04 -6.79 -2.43
C SER A 206 18.41 -6.72 -0.95
N LEU A 207 18.47 -5.51 -0.38
CA LEU A 207 18.74 -5.31 1.04
C LEU A 207 17.58 -5.81 1.90
N PHE A 208 16.36 -5.45 1.53
CA PHE A 208 15.15 -5.86 2.22
C PHE A 208 14.99 -7.38 2.26
N LEU A 209 15.04 -8.07 1.11
CA LEU A 209 14.86 -9.53 1.04
C LEU A 209 15.87 -10.30 1.88
N ARG A 210 17.14 -9.86 1.92
CA ARG A 210 18.16 -10.49 2.77
C ARG A 210 17.84 -10.32 4.26
N SER A 211 17.40 -9.13 4.66
CA SER A 211 16.99 -8.86 6.03
C SER A 211 15.74 -9.65 6.40
N ALA A 212 14.71 -9.62 5.56
CA ALA A 212 13.44 -10.31 5.78
C ALA A 212 13.64 -11.83 5.93
N PHE A 213 14.43 -12.44 5.03
CA PHE A 213 14.78 -13.86 5.14
C PHE A 213 15.53 -14.18 6.43
N LYS A 214 16.55 -13.38 6.78
CA LYS A 214 17.35 -13.58 8.01
C LYS A 214 16.50 -13.52 9.27
N ASN A 215 15.53 -12.60 9.29
CA ASN A 215 14.66 -12.37 10.44
C ASN A 215 13.42 -13.29 10.45
N GLY A 216 13.20 -14.09 9.40
CA GLY A 216 12.01 -14.93 9.28
C GLY A 216 10.71 -14.13 9.10
N GLU A 217 10.80 -12.94 8.49
CA GLU A 217 9.67 -12.08 8.22
C GLU A 217 8.79 -12.65 7.10
N TYR A 218 7.48 -12.46 7.22
CA TYR A 218 6.49 -12.79 6.21
C TYR A 218 6.15 -11.56 5.39
N LEU A 219 5.87 -11.74 4.09
CA LEU A 219 5.50 -10.64 3.20
C LEU A 219 4.00 -10.69 2.92
N PHE A 220 3.29 -9.60 3.23
CA PHE A 220 1.91 -9.40 2.83
C PHE A 220 1.89 -8.79 1.42
N MET A 221 1.18 -9.47 0.50
CA MET A 221 1.20 -9.17 -0.93
C MET A 221 -0.09 -8.42 -1.31
N GLU A 222 0.01 -7.12 -1.56
CA GLU A 222 -1.14 -6.31 -1.93
C GLU A 222 -1.68 -6.67 -3.33
N HIS A 223 -0.80 -6.75 -4.30
CA HIS A 223 -1.17 -6.89 -5.70
C HIS A 223 -1.20 -8.32 -6.22
N ASP A 224 -0.85 -9.30 -5.41
CA ASP A 224 -0.90 -10.71 -5.82
C ASP A 224 -2.30 -11.31 -5.58
N PRO A 225 -3.07 -11.65 -6.62
CA PRO A 225 -4.43 -12.17 -6.44
C PRO A 225 -4.46 -13.58 -5.85
N TYR A 226 -3.34 -14.32 -5.94
CA TYR A 226 -3.26 -15.73 -5.54
C TYR A 226 -2.57 -15.94 -4.21
N ASN A 227 -1.64 -15.05 -3.83
CA ASN A 227 -0.84 -15.17 -2.63
C ASN A 227 -1.11 -13.98 -1.70
N GLU A 228 -1.67 -14.25 -0.53
CA GLU A 228 -1.97 -13.21 0.45
C GLU A 228 -0.73 -12.90 1.31
N ILE A 229 -0.13 -13.93 1.87
CA ILE A 229 1.09 -13.85 2.66
C ILE A 229 2.07 -14.89 2.16
N VAL A 230 3.34 -14.53 2.07
CA VAL A 230 4.36 -15.45 1.60
C VAL A 230 5.56 -15.51 2.55
N SER A 231 6.15 -16.70 2.66
CA SER A 231 7.47 -16.90 3.27
C SER A 231 8.57 -16.95 2.21
N LEU A 232 9.79 -16.78 2.68
CA LEU A 232 10.99 -16.72 1.84
C LEU A 232 11.90 -17.92 2.09
N LYS A 233 12.61 -18.37 1.06
CA LYS A 233 13.73 -19.32 1.17
C LYS A 233 14.96 -18.78 0.45
N ASN A 234 16.13 -19.21 0.91
CA ASN A 234 17.38 -18.97 0.21
C ASN A 234 17.71 -20.14 -0.72
N THR A 235 18.11 -19.82 -1.94
CA THR A 235 18.52 -20.79 -2.96
C THR A 235 19.84 -20.38 -3.57
N GLU A 236 20.46 -21.23 -4.38
CA GLU A 236 21.68 -20.89 -5.15
C GLU A 236 21.47 -19.66 -6.05
N LYS A 237 20.22 -19.40 -6.47
CA LYS A 237 19.85 -18.22 -7.27
C LYS A 237 19.39 -17.02 -6.41
N GLY A 238 19.63 -17.04 -5.09
CA GLY A 238 19.25 -16.01 -4.13
C GLY A 238 17.88 -16.26 -3.48
N ILE A 239 17.33 -15.22 -2.82
CA ILE A 239 16.05 -15.31 -2.12
C ILE A 239 14.89 -15.53 -3.11
N ARG A 240 13.99 -16.45 -2.74
CA ARG A 240 12.84 -16.86 -3.55
C ARG A 240 11.61 -17.03 -2.66
N PHE A 241 10.45 -17.04 -3.29
CA PHE A 241 9.18 -17.50 -2.72
C PHE A 241 9.34 -18.93 -2.19
N ASP A 242 8.81 -19.19 -1.01
CA ASP A 242 8.77 -20.53 -0.42
C ASP A 242 7.35 -21.07 -0.35
N LYS A 243 6.51 -20.49 0.50
CA LYS A 243 5.13 -20.92 0.74
C LYS A 243 4.18 -19.74 0.77
N SER A 244 2.91 -20.00 0.44
CA SER A 244 1.79 -19.06 0.58
C SER A 244 0.91 -19.46 1.76
N PHE A 245 0.33 -18.45 2.42
CA PHE A 245 -0.56 -18.57 3.56
C PHE A 245 -1.69 -17.55 3.44
N LYS A 246 -2.83 -17.85 4.06
CA LYS A 246 -3.81 -16.82 4.42
C LYS A 246 -3.41 -16.23 5.78
N LEU A 247 -3.78 -14.98 6.04
CA LEU A 247 -3.51 -14.35 7.34
C LEU A 247 -4.11 -15.14 8.50
N SER A 248 -5.28 -15.76 8.29
CA SER A 248 -5.94 -16.61 9.27
C SER A 248 -5.16 -17.88 9.65
N GLU A 249 -4.24 -18.33 8.78
CA GLU A 249 -3.43 -19.55 8.98
C GLU A 249 -2.12 -19.27 9.75
N LEU A 250 -1.78 -18.01 9.97
CA LEU A 250 -0.63 -17.59 10.78
C LEU A 250 -1.04 -17.51 12.26
#